data_01df5e0a84cc1a7183507620c0d6fe52
#
_entry.id   01df5e0a84cc1a7183507620c0d6fe52
#
_cell.length_a   1.000
_cell.length_b   1.000
_cell.length_c   1.000
_cell.angle_alpha   90.00
_cell.angle_beta   90.00
_cell.angle_gamma   90.00
#
_symmetry.space_group_name_H-M   'P 1'
#
loop_
_entity.id
_entity.type
_entity.pdbx_description
1 polymer ?
#
loop_
_entity_poly.entity_id
_entity_poly.type
_entity_poly.pdbx_seq_one_letter_code
_entity_poly.pdbx_strand_id
1 'polypeptide(L)'
;MQRSVIVIDDDEDTVRLFSEFLEEKGIKVVGNGYDGITAIKLYKEKKPDVVLIDMMMPNGSGFHAIKKIRDINPKAKVIAVSGDSSYSTEDKLEKLAIPFIRKPFNMEQILSIINA
;
A
#
# COMPACT_ATOMS: atom_id res chain seq x y z
N MET A 1 -8.69 1.70 19.02
CA MET A 1 -7.26 1.42 18.80
C MET A 1 -6.82 2.01 17.47
N GLN A 2 -5.71 2.74 17.47
CA GLN A 2 -5.22 3.39 16.26
C GLN A 2 -4.52 2.38 15.34
N ARG A 3 -4.91 2.33 14.07
CA ARG A 3 -4.26 1.47 13.10
C ARG A 3 -2.98 2.13 12.59
N SER A 4 -1.96 1.32 12.31
CA SER A 4 -0.70 1.79 11.75
C SER A 4 -0.59 1.41 10.28
N VAL A 5 0.02 2.29 9.49
CA VAL A 5 0.15 2.10 8.05
C VAL A 5 1.54 2.56 7.58
N ILE A 6 2.07 1.89 6.57
CA ILE A 6 3.19 2.41 5.79
C ILE A 6 2.66 2.77 4.41
N VAL A 7 3.17 3.88 3.86
CA VAL A 7 2.74 4.43 2.57
C VAL A 7 3.90 4.34 1.59
N ILE A 8 3.69 3.63 0.48
CA ILE A 8 4.74 3.36 -0.50
C ILE A 8 4.29 3.83 -1.88
N ASP A 9 5.02 4.80 -2.44
CA ASP A 9 4.76 5.35 -3.77
C ASP A 9 6.05 6.06 -4.20
N ASP A 10 6.41 5.99 -5.48
CA ASP A 10 7.63 6.63 -5.96
C ASP A 10 7.53 8.15 -6.08
N ASP A 11 6.33 8.71 -5.97
CA ASP A 11 6.09 10.15 -5.98
C ASP A 11 6.03 10.68 -4.55
N GLU A 12 7.02 11.49 -4.18
CA GLU A 12 7.12 12.05 -2.83
C GLU A 12 5.90 12.91 -2.45
N ASP A 13 5.36 13.68 -3.39
CA ASP A 13 4.19 14.50 -3.12
C ASP A 13 2.96 13.65 -2.81
N THR A 14 2.79 12.56 -3.54
CA THR A 14 1.69 11.62 -3.30
C THR A 14 1.81 10.99 -1.91
N VAL A 15 3.00 10.55 -1.54
CA VAL A 15 3.25 9.97 -0.20
C VAL A 15 2.90 10.98 0.88
N ARG A 16 3.34 12.23 0.73
CA ARG A 16 3.06 13.27 1.71
C ARG A 16 1.56 13.53 1.84
N LEU A 17 0.85 13.67 0.72
CA LEU A 17 -0.58 13.92 0.73
C LEU A 17 -1.37 12.77 1.36
N PHE A 18 -1.04 11.53 1.02
CA PHE A 18 -1.66 10.36 1.65
C PHE A 18 -1.40 10.36 3.15
N SER A 19 -0.15 10.61 3.55
CA SER A 19 0.23 10.58 4.96
C SER A 19 -0.51 11.63 5.76
N GLU A 20 -0.59 12.85 5.25
CA GLU A 20 -1.31 13.93 5.92
C GLU A 20 -2.79 13.61 6.07
N PHE A 21 -3.42 13.11 5.00
CA PHE A 21 -4.84 12.75 5.05
C PHE A 21 -5.10 11.65 6.07
N LEU A 22 -4.29 10.59 6.05
CA LEU A 22 -4.47 9.46 6.96
C LEU A 22 -4.28 9.88 8.43
N GLU A 23 -3.28 10.71 8.70
CA GLU A 23 -3.05 11.22 10.05
C GLU A 23 -4.23 12.05 10.54
N GLU A 24 -4.82 12.87 9.68
CA GLU A 24 -6.02 13.63 10.02
C GLU A 24 -7.19 12.74 10.40
N LYS A 25 -7.26 11.55 9.83
CA LYS A 25 -8.34 10.58 10.10
C LYS A 25 -8.03 9.63 11.25
N GLY A 26 -6.96 9.89 11.98
CA GLY A 26 -6.62 9.08 13.15
C GLY A 26 -5.86 7.81 12.85
N ILE A 27 -5.32 7.68 11.64
CA ILE A 27 -4.49 6.54 11.26
C ILE A 27 -3.03 6.93 11.42
N LYS A 28 -2.26 6.10 12.10
CA LYS A 28 -0.86 6.41 12.36
C LYS A 28 0.03 5.96 11.20
N VAL A 29 0.65 6.91 10.51
CA VAL A 29 1.62 6.59 9.46
C VAL A 29 2.97 6.37 10.12
N VAL A 30 3.43 5.12 10.13
CA VAL A 30 4.67 4.74 10.83
C VAL A 30 5.88 4.67 9.92
N GLY A 31 5.67 4.82 8.62
CA GLY A 31 6.79 4.87 7.68
C GLY A 31 6.34 5.24 6.28
N ASN A 32 7.22 5.88 5.55
CA ASN A 32 7.03 6.26 4.15
C ASN A 32 8.18 5.70 3.34
N GLY A 33 7.89 5.14 2.18
CA GLY A 33 8.91 4.63 1.29
C GLY A 33 8.60 4.96 -0.16
N TYR A 34 9.61 4.88 -1.01
CA TYR A 34 9.51 5.31 -2.40
C TYR A 34 9.86 4.19 -3.37
N ASP A 35 10.08 2.99 -2.88
CA ASP A 35 10.35 1.80 -3.71
C ASP A 35 10.00 0.53 -2.95
N GLY A 36 10.02 -0.60 -3.65
CA GLY A 36 9.64 -1.88 -3.08
C GLY A 36 10.62 -2.43 -2.05
N ILE A 37 11.90 -2.14 -2.20
CA ILE A 37 12.92 -2.59 -1.24
C ILE A 37 12.68 -1.93 0.11
N THR A 38 12.44 -0.62 0.10
CA THR A 38 12.12 0.13 1.31
C THR A 38 10.82 -0.37 1.95
N ALA A 39 9.83 -0.73 1.14
CA ALA A 39 8.58 -1.29 1.65
C ALA A 39 8.82 -2.56 2.46
N ILE A 40 9.65 -3.46 1.96
CA ILE A 40 9.98 -4.72 2.63
C ILE A 40 10.69 -4.42 3.95
N LYS A 41 11.67 -3.53 3.91
CA LYS A 41 12.44 -3.13 5.10
C LYS A 41 11.53 -2.52 6.17
N LEU A 42 10.68 -1.59 5.78
CA LEU A 42 9.74 -0.94 6.70
C LEU A 42 8.76 -1.94 7.29
N TYR A 43 8.30 -2.90 6.49
CA TYR A 43 7.39 -3.90 7.00
C TYR A 43 8.05 -4.73 8.11
N LYS A 44 9.29 -5.14 7.91
CA LYS A 44 10.04 -5.90 8.92
C LYS A 44 10.28 -5.09 10.19
N GLU A 45 10.64 -3.82 10.05
CA GLU A 45 10.97 -2.95 11.18
C GLU A 45 9.75 -2.47 11.96
N LYS A 46 8.70 -2.05 11.25
CA LYS A 46 7.56 -1.37 11.85
C LYS A 46 6.35 -2.28 12.09
N LYS A 47 6.27 -3.39 11.38
CA LYS A 47 5.15 -4.33 11.47
C LYS A 47 3.79 -3.61 11.45
N PRO A 48 3.53 -2.81 10.39
CA PRO A 48 2.30 -2.03 10.35
C PRO A 48 1.07 -2.93 10.22
N ASP A 49 -0.08 -2.40 10.60
CA ASP A 49 -1.35 -3.10 10.39
C ASP A 49 -1.70 -3.18 8.91
N VAL A 50 -1.34 -2.15 8.14
CA VAL A 50 -1.69 -2.06 6.72
C VAL A 50 -0.52 -1.53 5.91
N VAL A 51 -0.35 -2.06 4.69
CA VAL A 51 0.60 -1.54 3.70
C VAL A 51 -0.20 -0.92 2.57
N LEU A 52 0.01 0.36 2.30
CA LEU A 52 -0.59 1.05 1.16
C LEU A 52 0.50 1.23 0.11
N ILE A 53 0.37 0.57 -1.04
CA ILE A 53 1.43 0.51 -2.04
C ILE A 53 0.93 0.81 -3.45
N ASP A 54 1.62 1.72 -4.15
CA ASP A 54 1.35 2.01 -5.55
C ASP A 54 1.96 0.93 -6.44
N MET A 55 1.17 0.45 -7.39
CA MET A 55 1.62 -0.59 -8.33
C MET A 55 2.33 -0.01 -9.56
N MET A 56 2.30 1.30 -9.73
CA MET A 56 2.92 2.00 -10.89
C MET A 56 4.37 2.39 -10.63
N MET A 57 5.04 1.69 -9.75
CA MET A 57 6.47 1.94 -9.50
C MET A 57 7.34 1.26 -10.56
N PRO A 58 8.51 1.85 -10.88
CA PRO A 58 9.42 1.27 -11.87
C PRO A 58 9.83 -0.16 -11.51
N ASN A 59 10.11 -0.95 -12.55
CA ASN A 59 10.67 -2.31 -12.42
C ASN A 59 9.76 -3.33 -11.74
N GLY A 60 8.44 -3.05 -11.68
CA GLY A 60 7.49 -4.00 -11.09
C GLY A 60 7.72 -4.26 -9.62
N SER A 61 8.38 -3.35 -8.92
CA SER A 61 8.77 -3.54 -7.52
C SER A 61 7.59 -3.67 -6.57
N GLY A 62 6.40 -3.19 -6.97
CA GLY A 62 5.19 -3.34 -6.16
C GLY A 62 4.81 -4.80 -5.94
N PHE A 63 4.76 -5.61 -7.00
CA PHE A 63 4.46 -7.04 -6.88
C PHE A 63 5.53 -7.78 -6.10
N HIS A 64 6.80 -7.47 -6.35
CA HIS A 64 7.90 -8.08 -5.62
C HIS A 64 7.76 -7.81 -4.11
N ALA A 65 7.50 -6.56 -3.76
CA ALA A 65 7.32 -6.18 -2.36
C ALA A 65 6.14 -6.90 -1.71
N ILE A 66 5.01 -6.98 -2.41
CA ILE A 66 3.82 -7.68 -1.89
C ILE A 66 4.14 -9.15 -1.62
N LYS A 67 4.79 -9.82 -2.58
CA LYS A 67 5.15 -11.23 -2.40
C LYS A 67 6.06 -11.44 -1.21
N LYS A 68 7.08 -10.60 -1.05
CA LYS A 68 8.00 -10.70 0.08
C LYS A 68 7.32 -10.42 1.41
N ILE A 69 6.44 -9.42 1.45
CA ILE A 69 5.68 -9.10 2.66
C ILE A 69 4.78 -10.28 3.04
N ARG A 70 4.12 -10.90 2.05
CA ARG A 70 3.27 -12.07 2.29
C ARG A 70 4.08 -13.32 2.66
N ASP A 71 5.34 -13.42 2.25
CA ASP A 71 6.23 -14.46 2.74
C ASP A 71 6.56 -14.27 4.22
N ILE A 72 6.74 -13.02 4.65
CA ILE A 72 7.01 -12.69 6.05
C ILE A 72 5.76 -12.91 6.89
N ASN A 73 4.61 -12.48 6.39
CA ASN A 73 3.33 -12.63 7.08
C ASN A 73 2.23 -12.92 6.06
N PRO A 74 1.79 -14.19 5.94
CA PRO A 74 0.74 -14.55 4.98
C PRO A 74 -0.58 -13.80 5.18
N LYS A 75 -0.79 -13.23 6.35
CA LYS A 75 -2.02 -12.48 6.68
C LYS A 75 -1.81 -10.96 6.58
N ALA A 76 -0.68 -10.50 6.03
CA ALA A 76 -0.42 -9.08 5.89
C ALA A 76 -1.53 -8.41 5.08
N LYS A 77 -2.05 -7.31 5.61
CA LYS A 77 -3.09 -6.54 4.93
C LYS A 77 -2.41 -5.51 4.01
N VAL A 78 -2.58 -5.69 2.73
CA VAL A 78 -1.99 -4.82 1.70
C VAL A 78 -3.12 -4.23 0.88
N ILE A 79 -3.04 -2.93 0.61
CA ILE A 79 -3.96 -2.24 -0.29
C ILE A 79 -3.13 -1.71 -1.44
N ALA A 80 -3.44 -2.16 -2.67
CA ALA A 80 -2.75 -1.70 -3.86
C ALA A 80 -3.49 -0.51 -4.47
N VAL A 81 -2.72 0.48 -4.95
CA VAL A 81 -3.27 1.61 -5.69
C VAL A 81 -2.77 1.48 -7.11
N SER A 82 -3.67 1.41 -8.08
CA SER A 82 -3.32 1.15 -9.46
C SER A 82 -3.79 2.27 -10.40
N GLY A 83 -2.84 2.89 -11.11
CA GLY A 83 -3.15 3.76 -12.24
C GLY A 83 -3.17 2.99 -13.55
N ASP A 84 -2.74 1.74 -13.50
CA ASP A 84 -2.73 0.85 -14.65
C ASP A 84 -4.06 0.11 -14.72
N SER A 85 -4.81 0.36 -15.79
CA SER A 85 -6.08 -0.32 -16.03
C SER A 85 -5.92 -1.66 -16.73
N SER A 86 -4.69 -2.18 -16.82
CA SER A 86 -4.47 -3.45 -17.50
C SER A 86 -5.11 -4.59 -16.72
N TYR A 87 -5.78 -5.45 -17.46
CA TYR A 87 -6.38 -6.65 -16.92
C TYR A 87 -5.33 -7.53 -16.20
N SER A 88 -4.12 -7.55 -16.74
CA SER A 88 -3.03 -8.36 -16.18
C SER A 88 -2.69 -7.97 -14.74
N THR A 89 -2.57 -6.67 -14.46
CA THR A 89 -2.26 -6.19 -13.10
C THR A 89 -3.39 -6.52 -12.14
N GLU A 90 -4.62 -6.23 -12.52
CA GLU A 90 -5.79 -6.48 -11.67
C GLU A 90 -6.01 -7.97 -11.43
N ASP A 91 -5.84 -8.79 -12.47
CA ASP A 91 -5.95 -10.25 -12.35
C ASP A 91 -4.95 -10.81 -11.35
N LYS A 92 -3.70 -10.35 -11.39
CA LYS A 92 -2.67 -10.78 -10.44
C LYS A 92 -3.03 -10.38 -9.01
N LEU A 93 -3.53 -9.17 -8.82
CA LEU A 93 -3.94 -8.71 -7.49
C LEU A 93 -5.10 -9.54 -6.95
N GLU A 94 -6.08 -9.84 -7.79
CA GLU A 94 -7.20 -10.68 -7.38
C GLU A 94 -6.75 -12.09 -6.99
N LYS A 95 -5.84 -12.67 -7.75
CA LYS A 95 -5.30 -14.01 -7.45
C LYS A 95 -4.54 -14.04 -6.13
N LEU A 96 -3.92 -12.93 -5.76
CA LEU A 96 -3.21 -12.80 -4.49
C LEU A 96 -4.13 -12.36 -3.34
N ALA A 97 -5.42 -12.18 -3.62
CA ALA A 97 -6.42 -11.68 -2.67
C ALA A 97 -6.02 -10.32 -2.10
N ILE A 98 -5.52 -9.44 -2.94
CA ILE A 98 -5.10 -8.09 -2.57
C ILE A 98 -6.19 -7.11 -2.97
N PRO A 99 -6.83 -6.39 -2.04
CA PRO A 99 -7.74 -5.31 -2.40
C PRO A 99 -6.98 -4.23 -3.15
N PHE A 100 -7.60 -3.70 -4.21
CA PHE A 100 -6.97 -2.63 -4.98
C PHE A 100 -7.96 -1.53 -5.31
N ILE A 101 -7.43 -0.33 -5.51
CA ILE A 101 -8.18 0.86 -5.85
C ILE A 101 -7.60 1.44 -7.12
N ARG A 102 -8.46 1.71 -8.11
CA ARG A 102 -8.04 2.31 -9.37
C ARG A 102 -7.98 3.82 -9.26
N LYS A 103 -6.98 4.42 -9.91
CA LYS A 103 -6.93 5.87 -10.08
C LYS A 103 -7.84 6.27 -11.24
N PRO A 104 -8.57 7.39 -11.19
CA PRO A 104 -8.70 8.27 -10.04
C PRO A 104 -9.62 7.69 -8.96
N PHE A 105 -9.37 8.03 -7.71
CA PHE A 105 -10.15 7.54 -6.59
C PHE A 105 -10.31 8.66 -5.55
N ASN A 106 -11.23 8.46 -4.59
CA ASN A 106 -11.29 9.34 -3.43
C ASN A 106 -10.70 8.63 -2.21
N MET A 107 -10.21 9.42 -1.26
CA MET A 107 -9.53 8.88 -0.08
C MET A 107 -10.46 8.10 0.85
N GLU A 108 -11.75 8.32 0.76
CA GLU A 108 -12.73 7.59 1.56
C GLU A 108 -12.74 6.10 1.23
N GLN A 109 -12.46 5.75 -0.03
CA GLN A 109 -12.36 4.34 -0.44
C GLN A 109 -11.20 3.66 0.30
N ILE A 110 -10.07 4.34 0.43
CA ILE A 110 -8.91 3.81 1.14
C ILE A 110 -9.23 3.64 2.63
N LEU A 111 -9.84 4.64 3.24
CA LEU A 111 -10.23 4.57 4.65
C LEU A 111 -11.18 3.41 4.92
N SER A 112 -12.14 3.20 4.04
CA SER A 112 -13.09 2.11 4.16
C SER A 112 -12.40 0.76 4.24
N ILE A 113 -11.39 0.54 3.40
CA ILE A 113 -10.63 -0.72 3.39
C ILE A 113 -9.75 -0.84 4.64
N ILE A 114 -9.08 0.25 5.04
CA ILE A 114 -8.22 0.24 6.23
C ILE A 114 -9.02 -0.12 7.47
N ASN A 115 -10.23 0.40 7.58
CA ASN A 115 -11.07 0.24 8.78
C ASN A 115 -11.95 -1.02 8.74
N ALA A 116 -11.91 -1.75 7.65
CA ALA A 116 -12.72 -2.96 7.49
C ALA A 116 -12.25 -4.12 8.39
#